data_1096b05c12ca8ce0d515a2c83cb3a27e
#
_entry.id   1096b05c12ca8ce0d515a2c83cb3a27e
#
_cell.length_a   1.000
_cell.length_b   1.000
_cell.length_c   1.000
_cell.angle_alpha   90.00
_cell.angle_beta   90.00
_cell.angle_gamma   90.00
#
_symmetry.space_group_name_H-M   'P 1'
#
loop_
_entity.id
_entity.type
_entity.pdbx_description
1 polymer ?
#
loop_
_entity_poly.entity_id
_entity_poly.type
_entity_poly.pdbx_seq_one_letter_code
_entity_poly.pdbx_strand_id
1 'polypeptide(L)'
;MEGRVRSGTHVAADLAGSGNVLLASPPNSAGMENALVHFAAPCDVVLLVTSDVAGRLRLLDQRLTSWPDRTIVLTTSDQPLAGVDDVDLSRVPLEIVKLEGGFSLPRLGETISRIIDEHDGPDVRFSVSFEVLSEIVDAFELETVFRFLHLLTRRLETADALGHFYFSPDVRSGPTLNLLGELFDLQLEAESDRFVSTA
;
A
#
# COMPACT_ATOMS: atom_id res chain seq x y z
N MET A 1 17.79 11.91 -21.11
CA MET A 1 16.97 10.69 -21.28
C MET A 1 15.56 11.07 -20.83
N GLU A 2 14.64 11.18 -21.75
CA GLU A 2 13.25 11.54 -21.43
C GLU A 2 12.58 10.35 -20.74
N GLY A 3 12.21 10.55 -19.46
CA GLY A 3 11.41 9.59 -18.71
C GLY A 3 10.11 9.32 -19.47
N ARG A 4 9.81 8.06 -19.71
CA ARG A 4 8.58 7.65 -20.36
C ARG A 4 7.41 7.97 -19.43
N VAL A 5 6.68 9.02 -19.73
CA VAL A 5 5.41 9.36 -19.08
C VAL A 5 4.41 8.22 -19.39
N ARG A 6 4.03 7.46 -18.37
CA ARG A 6 2.99 6.43 -18.49
C ARG A 6 1.68 6.96 -17.91
N SER A 7 0.62 6.91 -18.68
CA SER A 7 -0.72 7.23 -18.19
C SER A 7 -1.18 6.17 -17.19
N GLY A 8 -1.82 6.59 -16.10
CA GLY A 8 -2.21 5.72 -14.97
C GLY A 8 -3.00 4.44 -15.32
N THR A 9 -3.65 4.41 -16.47
CA THR A 9 -4.40 3.23 -16.97
C THR A 9 -3.53 2.03 -17.34
N HIS A 10 -2.22 2.18 -17.48
CA HIS A 10 -1.34 1.11 -17.97
C HIS A 10 -0.42 0.51 -16.89
N VAL A 11 -0.21 1.18 -15.76
CA VAL A 11 0.77 0.72 -14.75
C VAL A 11 0.36 -0.59 -14.09
N ALA A 12 -0.88 -0.74 -13.66
CA ALA A 12 -1.38 -1.99 -13.09
C ALA A 12 -1.43 -3.12 -14.13
N ALA A 13 -1.74 -2.78 -15.39
CA ALA A 13 -1.73 -3.75 -16.49
C ALA A 13 -0.30 -4.17 -16.89
N ASP A 14 0.67 -3.27 -16.81
CA ASP A 14 2.08 -3.57 -17.09
C ASP A 14 2.70 -4.52 -16.05
N LEU A 15 2.20 -4.50 -14.81
CA LEU A 15 2.59 -5.42 -13.73
C LEU A 15 1.82 -6.75 -13.77
N ALA A 16 0.91 -6.93 -14.75
CA ALA A 16 0.05 -8.12 -14.85
C ALA A 16 -0.75 -8.45 -13.56
N GLY A 17 -0.91 -7.46 -12.67
CA GLY A 17 -1.64 -7.57 -11.41
C GLY A 17 -0.82 -8.06 -10.23
N SER A 18 0.48 -8.29 -10.39
CA SER A 18 1.41 -8.68 -9.32
C SER A 18 2.70 -7.86 -9.37
N GLY A 19 3.53 -7.95 -8.33
CA GLY A 19 4.78 -7.23 -8.21
C GLY A 19 4.75 -6.11 -7.15
N ASN A 20 5.90 -5.48 -6.95
CA ASN A 20 6.11 -4.49 -5.89
C ASN A 20 6.42 -3.12 -6.48
N VAL A 21 5.64 -2.12 -6.12
CA VAL A 21 5.78 -0.73 -6.58
C VAL A 21 6.13 0.18 -5.43
N LEU A 22 7.19 0.97 -5.57
CA LEU A 22 7.49 2.07 -4.67
C LEU A 22 6.96 3.38 -5.26
N LEU A 23 6.12 4.07 -4.49
CA LEU A 23 5.50 5.34 -4.88
C LEU A 23 6.05 6.47 -4.02
N ALA A 24 6.81 7.36 -4.64
CA ALA A 24 7.19 8.62 -4.03
C ALA A 24 6.04 9.63 -4.18
N SER A 25 5.45 10.02 -3.05
CA SER A 25 4.35 10.99 -3.02
C SER A 25 4.22 11.61 -1.64
N PRO A 26 3.91 12.91 -1.53
CA PRO A 26 3.56 13.51 -0.25
C PRO A 26 2.32 12.80 0.35
N PRO A 27 2.25 12.66 1.68
CA PRO A 27 1.10 12.04 2.33
C PRO A 27 -0.16 12.87 2.07
N ASN A 28 -1.28 12.16 1.90
CA ASN A 28 -2.60 12.76 1.63
C ASN A 28 -2.65 13.69 0.41
N SER A 29 -1.73 13.50 -0.54
CA SER A 29 -1.76 14.22 -1.82
C SER A 29 -2.74 13.55 -2.79
N ALA A 30 -3.22 14.33 -3.77
CA ALA A 30 -4.08 13.79 -4.84
C ALA A 30 -3.39 12.65 -5.62
N GLY A 31 -2.06 12.69 -5.76
CA GLY A 31 -1.26 11.64 -6.38
C GLY A 31 -1.33 10.34 -5.60
N MET A 32 -1.13 10.40 -4.28
CA MET A 32 -1.24 9.24 -3.40
C MET A 32 -2.65 8.63 -3.43
N GLU A 33 -3.68 9.48 -3.33
CA GLU A 33 -5.08 9.05 -3.37
C GLU A 33 -5.44 8.37 -4.70
N ASN A 34 -5.02 8.94 -5.82
CA ASN A 34 -5.22 8.35 -7.14
C ASN A 34 -4.49 7.01 -7.30
N ALA A 35 -3.26 6.90 -6.78
CA ALA A 35 -2.51 5.65 -6.80
C ALA A 35 -3.21 4.57 -5.99
N LEU A 36 -3.67 4.88 -4.77
CA LEU A 36 -4.37 3.94 -3.91
C LEU A 36 -5.62 3.39 -4.60
N VAL A 37 -6.47 4.25 -5.14
CA VAL A 37 -7.68 3.84 -5.87
C VAL A 37 -7.32 3.02 -7.12
N HIS A 38 -6.29 3.45 -7.88
CA HIS A 38 -5.86 2.76 -9.08
C HIS A 38 -5.42 1.32 -8.83
N PHE A 39 -4.64 1.09 -7.78
CA PHE A 39 -4.13 -0.24 -7.45
C PHE A 39 -5.15 -1.11 -6.69
N ALA A 40 -6.10 -0.50 -5.96
CA ALA A 40 -7.15 -1.24 -5.26
C ALA A 40 -8.31 -1.67 -6.17
N ALA A 41 -8.69 -0.82 -7.13
CA ALA A 41 -9.88 -1.02 -7.96
C ALA A 41 -9.97 -2.37 -8.72
N PRO A 42 -8.87 -2.94 -9.28
CA PRO A 42 -8.94 -4.20 -9.99
C PRO A 42 -8.87 -5.44 -9.09
N CYS A 43 -8.74 -5.28 -7.76
CA CYS A 43 -8.44 -6.38 -6.84
C CYS A 43 -9.71 -6.91 -6.15
N ASP A 44 -9.69 -8.21 -5.86
CA ASP A 44 -10.77 -8.91 -5.16
C ASP A 44 -10.59 -8.78 -3.64
N VAL A 45 -9.32 -8.77 -3.20
CA VAL A 45 -8.94 -8.56 -1.79
C VAL A 45 -7.96 -7.38 -1.69
N VAL A 46 -8.23 -6.46 -0.79
CA VAL A 46 -7.37 -5.28 -0.53
C VAL A 46 -6.99 -5.25 0.94
N LEU A 47 -5.69 -5.27 1.21
CA LEU A 47 -5.12 -5.03 2.54
C LEU A 47 -4.56 -3.61 2.61
N LEU A 48 -5.11 -2.79 3.49
CA LEU A 48 -4.64 -1.44 3.81
C LEU A 48 -3.80 -1.49 5.08
N VAL A 49 -2.51 -1.23 4.98
CA VAL A 49 -1.62 -1.04 6.14
C VAL A 49 -1.44 0.45 6.34
N THR A 50 -2.24 1.03 7.24
CA THR A 50 -2.36 2.49 7.35
C THR A 50 -2.59 2.97 8.79
N SER A 51 -2.13 4.17 9.11
CA SER A 51 -2.47 4.92 10.32
C SER A 51 -3.74 5.79 10.15
N ASP A 52 -4.11 6.12 8.89
CA ASP A 52 -5.29 6.95 8.56
C ASP A 52 -6.45 6.10 8.02
N VAL A 53 -7.05 5.29 8.88
CA VAL A 53 -8.15 4.38 8.51
C VAL A 53 -9.36 5.15 7.98
N ALA A 54 -9.77 6.19 8.68
CA ALA A 54 -10.97 6.97 8.33
C ALA A 54 -10.83 7.65 6.96
N GLY A 55 -9.68 8.27 6.69
CA GLY A 55 -9.40 8.90 5.40
C GLY A 55 -9.42 7.89 4.26
N ARG A 56 -8.86 6.69 4.47
CA ARG A 56 -8.80 5.64 3.43
C ARG A 56 -10.17 5.03 3.14
N LEU A 57 -10.97 4.74 4.16
CA LEU A 57 -12.32 4.22 3.96
C LEU A 57 -13.21 5.22 3.20
N ARG A 58 -13.16 6.52 3.55
CA ARG A 58 -13.86 7.56 2.80
C ARG A 58 -13.39 7.67 1.35
N LEU A 59 -12.08 7.64 1.13
CA LEU A 59 -11.53 7.72 -0.21
C LEU A 59 -12.02 6.58 -1.09
N LEU A 60 -11.99 5.34 -0.58
CA LEU A 60 -12.46 4.17 -1.31
C LEU A 60 -13.97 4.25 -1.57
N ASP A 61 -14.77 4.65 -0.58
CA ASP A 61 -16.22 4.80 -0.72
C ASP A 61 -16.60 5.84 -1.80
N GLN A 62 -15.86 6.96 -1.84
CA GLN A 62 -16.12 8.03 -2.80
C GLN A 62 -15.63 7.75 -4.22
N ARG A 63 -14.59 6.94 -4.36
CA ARG A 63 -13.85 6.80 -5.62
C ARG A 63 -13.99 5.44 -6.29
N LEU A 64 -14.27 4.38 -5.56
CA LEU A 64 -14.52 3.06 -6.14
C LEU A 64 -15.96 2.94 -6.64
N THR A 65 -16.12 2.31 -7.79
CA THR A 65 -17.45 1.99 -8.33
C THR A 65 -18.14 0.89 -7.52
N SER A 66 -17.33 -0.03 -6.97
CA SER A 66 -17.75 -1.09 -6.05
C SER A 66 -16.61 -1.40 -5.10
N TRP A 67 -16.97 -1.78 -3.88
CA TRP A 67 -15.99 -2.29 -2.93
C TRP A 67 -15.41 -3.62 -3.41
N PRO A 68 -14.12 -3.91 -3.08
CA PRO A 68 -13.54 -5.25 -3.23
C PRO A 68 -14.37 -6.30 -2.48
N ASP A 69 -14.26 -7.56 -2.86
CA ASP A 69 -14.95 -8.66 -2.18
C ASP A 69 -14.55 -8.77 -0.71
N ARG A 70 -13.34 -8.28 -0.39
CA ARG A 70 -12.84 -8.14 0.99
C ARG A 70 -11.88 -6.96 1.11
N THR A 71 -12.13 -6.14 2.12
CA THR A 71 -11.25 -5.04 2.52
C THR A 71 -10.76 -5.28 3.94
N ILE A 72 -9.44 -5.39 4.11
CA ILE A 72 -8.81 -5.64 5.40
C ILE A 72 -7.98 -4.42 5.75
N VAL A 73 -8.14 -3.89 6.96
CA VAL A 73 -7.35 -2.77 7.47
C VAL A 73 -6.47 -3.26 8.60
N LEU A 74 -5.16 -3.12 8.43
CA LEU A 74 -4.16 -3.39 9.46
C LEU A 74 -3.65 -2.04 10.00
N THR A 75 -3.86 -1.80 11.28
CA THR A 75 -3.56 -0.51 11.89
C THR A 75 -3.10 -0.63 13.35
N THR A 76 -2.44 0.41 13.84
CA THR A 76 -2.11 0.58 15.27
C THR A 76 -3.09 1.49 16.01
N SER A 77 -4.06 2.07 15.30
CA SER A 77 -5.06 2.98 15.90
C SER A 77 -5.91 2.27 16.95
N ASP A 78 -6.09 2.92 18.09
CA ASP A 78 -6.97 2.42 19.16
C ASP A 78 -8.46 2.55 18.81
N GLN A 79 -8.80 3.50 17.96
CA GLN A 79 -10.16 3.79 17.51
C GLN A 79 -10.20 3.89 15.98
N PRO A 80 -9.99 2.77 15.26
CA PRO A 80 -9.82 2.79 13.80
C PRO A 80 -11.02 3.33 13.04
N LEU A 81 -12.22 3.22 13.58
CA LEU A 81 -13.45 3.73 12.97
C LEU A 81 -13.90 5.10 13.50
N ALA A 82 -13.11 5.74 14.35
CA ALA A 82 -13.43 7.08 14.82
C ALA A 82 -13.50 8.06 13.63
N GLY A 83 -14.61 8.77 13.53
CA GLY A 83 -14.83 9.75 12.48
C GLY A 83 -15.23 9.18 11.11
N VAL A 84 -15.67 7.93 11.00
CA VAL A 84 -16.16 7.30 9.75
C VAL A 84 -17.70 7.30 9.67
N ASP A 85 -18.36 8.20 10.38
CA ASP A 85 -19.82 8.25 10.50
C ASP A 85 -20.55 8.56 9.17
N ASP A 86 -19.81 9.05 8.18
CA ASP A 86 -20.28 9.45 6.86
C ASP A 86 -20.20 8.32 5.80
N VAL A 87 -19.65 7.16 6.15
CA VAL A 87 -19.54 5.99 5.27
C VAL A 87 -20.49 4.88 5.74
N ASP A 88 -21.32 4.36 4.85
CA ASP A 88 -22.18 3.19 5.16
C ASP A 88 -21.37 1.89 5.14
N LEU A 89 -20.74 1.59 6.26
CA LEU A 89 -19.94 0.37 6.43
C LEU A 89 -20.78 -0.93 6.52
N SER A 90 -22.12 -0.84 6.62
CA SER A 90 -22.99 -2.02 6.78
C SER A 90 -22.93 -2.98 5.59
N ARG A 91 -22.51 -2.47 4.43
CA ARG A 91 -22.40 -3.22 3.16
C ARG A 91 -20.98 -3.46 2.72
N VAL A 92 -20.01 -2.95 3.48
CA VAL A 92 -18.59 -3.12 3.15
C VAL A 92 -18.09 -4.41 3.80
N PRO A 93 -17.51 -5.34 3.03
CA PRO A 93 -16.89 -6.54 3.60
C PRO A 93 -15.55 -6.16 4.26
N LEU A 94 -15.65 -5.45 5.39
CA LEU A 94 -14.54 -4.84 6.12
C LEU A 94 -14.11 -5.71 7.31
N GLU A 95 -12.82 -5.97 7.40
CA GLU A 95 -12.15 -6.55 8.55
C GLU A 95 -11.10 -5.58 9.10
N ILE A 96 -11.04 -5.40 10.41
CA ILE A 96 -10.02 -4.56 11.05
C ILE A 96 -9.13 -5.42 11.93
N VAL A 97 -7.85 -5.41 11.63
CA VAL A 97 -6.81 -6.09 12.40
C VAL A 97 -5.98 -5.03 13.11
N LYS A 98 -6.01 -5.05 14.44
CA LYS A 98 -5.24 -4.11 15.26
C LYS A 98 -3.92 -4.72 15.69
N LEU A 99 -2.83 -3.99 15.47
CA LEU A 99 -1.51 -4.28 16.04
C LEU A 99 -1.40 -3.60 17.40
N GLU A 100 -1.46 -4.38 18.46
CA GLU A 100 -1.27 -3.87 19.82
C GLU A 100 0.19 -3.55 20.12
N GLY A 101 0.43 -2.45 20.85
CA GLY A 101 1.77 -2.05 21.31
C GLY A 101 2.63 -1.33 20.27
N GLY A 102 2.02 -0.79 19.21
CA GLY A 102 2.71 -0.05 18.16
C GLY A 102 3.37 -0.92 17.09
N PHE A 103 4.14 -0.30 16.20
CA PHE A 103 4.84 -1.00 15.12
C PHE A 103 6.02 -1.81 15.67
N SER A 104 5.90 -3.13 15.55
CA SER A 104 7.03 -4.07 15.63
C SER A 104 7.16 -4.71 14.25
N LEU A 105 8.27 -4.52 13.56
CA LEU A 105 8.46 -5.02 12.19
C LEU A 105 8.26 -6.53 12.08
N PRO A 106 8.75 -7.38 13.02
CA PRO A 106 8.45 -8.81 12.99
C PRO A 106 6.96 -9.11 13.07
N ARG A 107 6.23 -8.51 14.03
CA ARG A 107 4.78 -8.71 14.17
C ARG A 107 4.01 -8.21 12.97
N LEU A 108 4.40 -7.08 12.40
CA LEU A 108 3.80 -6.53 11.20
C LEU A 108 3.95 -7.52 10.03
N GLY A 109 5.16 -8.03 9.80
CA GLY A 109 5.42 -9.02 8.75
C GLY A 109 4.68 -10.34 8.96
N GLU A 110 4.65 -10.87 10.18
CA GLU A 110 3.90 -12.08 10.54
C GLU A 110 2.39 -11.89 10.32
N THR A 111 1.85 -10.72 10.73
CA THR A 111 0.42 -10.44 10.56
C THR A 111 0.05 -10.30 9.09
N ILE A 112 0.84 -9.59 8.29
CA ILE A 112 0.61 -9.49 6.84
C ILE A 112 0.69 -10.87 6.19
N SER A 113 1.71 -11.69 6.53
CA SER A 113 1.85 -13.04 5.98
C SER A 113 0.65 -13.92 6.31
N ARG A 114 0.15 -13.86 7.54
CA ARG A 114 -1.05 -14.61 7.96
C ARG A 114 -2.29 -14.16 7.20
N ILE A 115 -2.49 -12.84 7.03
CA ILE A 115 -3.62 -12.31 6.25
C ILE A 115 -3.57 -12.78 4.80
N ILE A 116 -2.38 -12.79 4.20
CA ILE A 116 -2.19 -13.31 2.86
C ILE A 116 -2.55 -14.80 2.81
N ASP A 117 -2.02 -15.63 3.73
CA ASP A 117 -2.30 -17.07 3.79
C ASP A 117 -3.80 -17.39 3.97
N GLU A 118 -4.53 -16.54 4.70
CA GLU A 118 -5.97 -16.70 4.96
C GLU A 118 -6.85 -16.34 3.74
N HIS A 119 -6.32 -15.50 2.83
CA HIS A 119 -7.10 -14.93 1.73
C HIS A 119 -6.51 -15.21 0.34
N ASP A 120 -5.34 -15.81 0.27
CA ASP A 120 -4.73 -16.25 -0.97
C ASP A 120 -5.53 -17.42 -1.57
N GLY A 121 -5.67 -17.42 -2.88
CA GLY A 121 -6.41 -18.46 -3.57
C GLY A 121 -6.22 -18.40 -5.08
N PRO A 122 -6.53 -19.49 -5.79
CA PRO A 122 -6.45 -19.51 -7.24
C PRO A 122 -7.39 -18.43 -7.82
N ASP A 123 -6.84 -17.61 -8.70
CA ASP A 123 -7.54 -16.51 -9.36
C ASP A 123 -7.94 -15.32 -8.46
N VAL A 124 -7.48 -15.26 -7.21
CA VAL A 124 -7.70 -14.11 -6.32
C VAL A 124 -6.66 -13.01 -6.61
N ARG A 125 -7.11 -11.85 -7.01
CA ARG A 125 -6.25 -10.66 -7.16
C ARG A 125 -6.12 -9.96 -5.81
N PHE A 126 -4.96 -10.08 -5.21
CA PHE A 126 -4.65 -9.52 -3.89
C PHE A 126 -3.79 -8.26 -4.02
N SER A 127 -4.20 -7.17 -3.37
CA SER A 127 -3.44 -5.93 -3.30
C SER A 127 -3.11 -5.55 -1.87
N VAL A 128 -1.87 -5.09 -1.64
CA VAL A 128 -1.39 -4.58 -0.36
C VAL A 128 -0.97 -3.13 -0.50
N SER A 129 -1.72 -2.23 0.11
CA SER A 129 -1.39 -0.82 0.27
C SER A 129 -0.55 -0.63 1.54
N PHE A 130 0.73 -0.36 1.39
CA PHE A 130 1.66 -0.18 2.50
C PHE A 130 1.99 1.30 2.69
N GLU A 131 1.21 1.99 3.52
CA GLU A 131 1.26 3.46 3.66
C GLU A 131 2.15 3.93 4.82
N VAL A 132 2.53 3.02 5.71
CA VAL A 132 3.32 3.31 6.91
C VAL A 132 4.83 3.27 6.68
N LEU A 133 5.29 3.19 5.42
CA LEU A 133 6.71 3.07 5.10
C LEU A 133 7.53 4.25 5.61
N SER A 134 7.05 5.48 5.45
CA SER A 134 7.74 6.67 5.94
C SER A 134 7.87 6.68 7.47
N GLU A 135 6.82 6.28 8.18
CA GLU A 135 6.81 6.15 9.64
C GLU A 135 7.85 5.11 10.12
N ILE A 136 7.93 3.98 9.41
CA ILE A 136 8.89 2.91 9.70
C ILE A 136 10.32 3.38 9.44
N VAL A 137 10.58 4.05 8.32
CA VAL A 137 11.91 4.59 7.98
C VAL A 137 12.38 5.64 8.98
N ASP A 138 11.45 6.40 9.56
CA ASP A 138 11.77 7.39 10.60
C ASP A 138 12.02 6.75 11.97
N ALA A 139 11.31 5.69 12.30
CA ALA A 139 11.35 5.05 13.61
C ALA A 139 12.47 3.98 13.78
N PHE A 140 12.97 3.40 12.69
CA PHE A 140 13.91 2.28 12.72
C PHE A 140 15.19 2.56 11.93
N GLU A 141 16.27 1.84 12.29
CA GLU A 141 17.51 1.87 11.53
C GLU A 141 17.29 1.36 10.10
N LEU A 142 17.86 2.05 9.12
CA LEU A 142 17.64 1.79 7.69
C LEU A 142 17.97 0.34 7.28
N GLU A 143 19.02 -0.25 7.86
CA GLU A 143 19.37 -1.67 7.59
C GLU A 143 18.25 -2.62 8.06
N THR A 144 17.62 -2.33 9.19
CA THR A 144 16.50 -3.13 9.71
C THR A 144 15.28 -2.99 8.83
N VAL A 145 14.99 -1.77 8.37
CA VAL A 145 13.89 -1.50 7.41
C VAL A 145 14.14 -2.22 6.08
N PHE A 146 15.36 -2.12 5.53
CA PHE A 146 15.73 -2.78 4.28
C PHE A 146 15.52 -4.30 4.37
N ARG A 147 15.98 -4.92 5.45
CA ARG A 147 15.82 -6.38 5.68
C ARG A 147 14.34 -6.77 5.78
N PHE A 148 13.56 -5.97 6.50
CA PHE A 148 12.11 -6.18 6.62
C PHE A 148 11.41 -6.08 5.27
N LEU A 149 11.66 -5.02 4.51
CA LEU A 149 11.07 -4.83 3.18
C LEU A 149 11.50 -5.93 2.20
N HIS A 150 12.76 -6.34 2.22
CA HIS A 150 13.22 -7.45 1.40
C HIS A 150 12.43 -8.74 1.64
N LEU A 151 12.15 -9.07 2.90
CA LEU A 151 11.33 -10.24 3.24
C LEU A 151 9.87 -10.05 2.84
N LEU A 152 9.32 -8.84 3.04
CA LEU A 152 7.93 -8.55 2.71
C LEU A 152 7.69 -8.57 1.20
N THR A 153 8.54 -7.92 0.40
CA THR A 153 8.42 -7.93 -1.07
C THR A 153 8.49 -9.35 -1.63
N ARG A 154 9.43 -10.17 -1.13
CA ARG A 154 9.53 -11.59 -1.49
C ARG A 154 8.28 -12.39 -1.11
N ARG A 155 7.68 -12.08 0.04
CA ARG A 155 6.43 -12.73 0.46
C ARG A 155 5.28 -12.39 -0.47
N LEU A 156 5.17 -11.12 -0.89
CA LEU A 156 4.16 -10.67 -1.85
C LEU A 156 4.36 -11.32 -3.23
N GLU A 157 5.59 -11.37 -3.73
CA GLU A 157 5.93 -12.08 -4.96
C GLU A 157 5.50 -13.56 -4.92
N THR A 158 5.75 -14.24 -3.79
CA THR A 158 5.39 -15.66 -3.63
C THR A 158 3.88 -15.89 -3.65
N ALA A 159 3.11 -14.89 -3.20
CA ALA A 159 1.65 -14.91 -3.19
C ALA A 159 1.03 -14.36 -4.49
N ASP A 160 1.83 -13.99 -5.47
CA ASP A 160 1.38 -13.32 -6.69
C ASP A 160 0.54 -12.05 -6.41
N ALA A 161 0.86 -11.37 -5.30
CA ALA A 161 0.15 -10.19 -4.83
C ALA A 161 0.77 -8.90 -5.37
N LEU A 162 -0.05 -7.87 -5.55
CA LEU A 162 0.38 -6.53 -5.91
C LEU A 162 0.68 -5.71 -4.63
N GLY A 163 1.98 -5.43 -4.38
CA GLY A 163 2.40 -4.52 -3.31
C GLY A 163 2.60 -3.09 -3.82
N HIS A 164 1.97 -2.11 -3.19
CA HIS A 164 2.23 -0.70 -3.47
C HIS A 164 2.58 0.05 -2.19
N PHE A 165 3.79 0.58 -2.16
CA PHE A 165 4.43 1.12 -0.97
C PHE A 165 4.58 2.62 -1.12
N TYR A 166 4.09 3.39 -0.15
CA TYR A 166 4.07 4.84 -0.21
C TYR A 166 5.18 5.44 0.64
N PHE A 167 6.02 6.24 0.02
CA PHE A 167 7.14 6.92 0.67
C PHE A 167 7.05 8.42 0.46
N SER A 168 7.05 9.18 1.57
CA SER A 168 7.14 10.64 1.50
C SER A 168 8.58 11.09 1.25
N PRO A 169 8.86 11.83 0.18
CA PRO A 169 10.19 12.33 -0.11
C PRO A 169 10.73 13.30 0.94
N ASP A 170 9.85 13.87 1.78
CA ASP A 170 10.21 14.82 2.84
C ASP A 170 10.84 14.14 4.07
N VAL A 171 10.64 12.83 4.24
CA VAL A 171 11.08 12.08 5.44
C VAL A 171 12.58 11.79 5.42
N ARG A 172 13.17 11.49 4.26
CA ARG A 172 14.60 11.19 4.13
C ARG A 172 15.14 11.61 2.75
N SER A 173 16.46 11.70 2.67
CA SER A 173 17.18 12.12 1.46
C SER A 173 17.03 11.14 0.29
N GLY A 174 17.28 11.63 -0.92
CA GLY A 174 17.31 10.83 -2.16
C GLY A 174 18.10 9.51 -2.07
N PRO A 175 19.29 9.46 -1.41
CA PRO A 175 20.02 8.20 -1.22
C PRO A 175 19.22 7.10 -0.51
N THR A 176 18.35 7.43 0.46
CA THR A 176 17.49 6.45 1.13
C THR A 176 16.45 5.88 0.16
N LEU A 177 15.83 6.75 -0.62
CA LEU A 177 14.85 6.33 -1.64
C LEU A 177 15.49 5.42 -2.70
N ASN A 178 16.68 5.77 -3.17
CA ASN A 178 17.41 4.96 -4.14
C ASN A 178 17.77 3.58 -3.59
N LEU A 179 18.26 3.51 -2.33
CA LEU A 179 18.58 2.24 -1.71
C LEU A 179 17.34 1.35 -1.52
N LEU A 180 16.25 1.90 -1.01
CA LEU A 180 15.00 1.15 -0.86
C LEU A 180 14.42 0.75 -2.21
N GLY A 181 14.57 1.60 -3.22
CA GLY A 181 14.08 1.39 -4.58
C GLY A 181 14.62 0.11 -5.24
N GLU A 182 15.82 -0.36 -4.85
CA GLU A 182 16.39 -1.62 -5.36
C GLU A 182 15.56 -2.87 -5.01
N LEU A 183 14.63 -2.76 -4.03
CA LEU A 183 13.76 -3.85 -3.60
C LEU A 183 12.44 -3.94 -4.38
N PHE A 184 12.19 -3.01 -5.29
CA PHE A 184 10.92 -2.88 -5.97
C PHE A 184 11.07 -3.05 -7.48
N ASP A 185 10.07 -3.66 -8.10
CA ASP A 185 10.03 -3.89 -9.55
C ASP A 185 9.84 -2.58 -10.32
N LEU A 186 9.21 -1.59 -9.69
CA LEU A 186 8.90 -0.30 -10.29
C LEU A 186 8.96 0.81 -9.25
N GLN A 187 9.59 1.92 -9.64
CA GLN A 187 9.60 3.15 -8.86
C GLN A 187 8.83 4.24 -9.62
N LEU A 188 7.86 4.82 -8.94
CA LEU A 188 6.99 5.85 -9.52
C LEU A 188 6.94 7.08 -8.61
N GLU A 189 6.87 8.23 -9.23
CA GLU A 189 6.41 9.46 -8.60
C GLU A 189 4.93 9.64 -8.94
N ALA A 190 4.08 9.76 -7.90
CA ALA A 190 2.66 9.93 -8.09
C ALA A 190 2.32 11.43 -8.13
N GLU A 191 2.02 11.94 -9.31
CA GLU A 191 1.44 13.26 -9.52
C GLU A 191 -0.10 13.18 -9.46
N SER A 192 -0.77 14.33 -9.48
CA SER A 192 -2.23 14.40 -9.31
C SER A 192 -3.04 13.61 -10.35
N ASP A 193 -2.53 13.44 -11.55
CA ASP A 193 -3.25 12.83 -12.68
C ASP A 193 -2.44 11.76 -13.44
N ARG A 194 -1.20 11.50 -13.03
CA ARG A 194 -0.31 10.55 -13.73
C ARG A 194 0.76 9.96 -12.82
N PHE A 195 1.35 8.86 -13.28
CA PHE A 195 2.53 8.27 -12.70
C PHE A 195 3.75 8.48 -13.61
N VAL A 196 4.85 8.90 -13.01
CA VAL A 196 6.11 9.11 -13.71
C VAL A 196 7.12 8.07 -13.21
N SER A 197 7.69 7.28 -14.12
CA SER A 197 8.77 6.37 -13.75
C SER A 197 10.05 7.15 -13.43
N THR A 198 10.66 6.87 -12.28
CA THR A 198 11.89 7.50 -11.81
C THR A 198 13.14 6.64 -12.01
N ALA A 199 12.99 5.44 -12.58
CA ALA A 199 14.10 4.51 -12.87
C ALA A 199 14.66 4.74 -14.30
#